data_818643478e7dd809037dbba44e56072f
#
_entry.id   818643478e7dd809037dbba44e56072f
#
_cell.length_a   1.000
_cell.length_b   1.000
_cell.length_c   1.000
_cell.angle_alpha   90.00
_cell.angle_beta   90.00
_cell.angle_gamma   90.00
#
_symmetry.space_group_name_H-M   'P 1'
#
loop_
_entity.id
_entity.type
_entity.pdbx_description
1 polymer ?
#
loop_
_entity_poly.entity_id
_entity_poly.type
_entity_poly.pdbx_seq_one_letter_code
_entity_poly.pdbx_strand_id
1 'polypeptide(L)' 'MVLGQVVSEFAAVSLSIDEEGNGPRLRIEDLRTGHVGFLDALELETLCWLPDGGMDTLLDPSLHRWRSEAPQA' A
#
# COMPACT_ATOMS: atom_id res chain seq x y z
N MET A 1 14.26 -7.25 -5.00
CA MET A 1 13.65 -8.21 -5.94
C MET A 1 12.26 -7.73 -6.31
N VAL A 2 12.02 -7.57 -7.58
CA VAL A 2 10.73 -7.12 -8.08
C VAL A 2 9.75 -8.29 -8.10
N LEU A 3 8.57 -8.11 -7.55
CA LEU A 3 7.54 -9.14 -7.54
C LEU A 3 6.54 -8.99 -8.68
N GLY A 4 6.24 -7.76 -9.07
CA GLY A 4 5.29 -7.51 -10.13
C GLY A 4 4.40 -6.33 -9.83
N GLN A 5 3.33 -6.22 -10.60
CA GLN A 5 2.39 -5.12 -10.48
C GLN A 5 0.98 -5.66 -10.26
N VAL A 6 0.20 -4.93 -9.48
CA VAL A 6 -1.23 -5.20 -9.31
C VAL A 6 -1.96 -3.97 -9.80
N VAL A 7 -2.77 -4.15 -10.83
CA VAL A 7 -3.38 -3.02 -11.54
C VAL A 7 -4.86 -3.27 -11.72
N SER A 8 -5.64 -2.24 -11.47
CA SER A 8 -7.06 -2.22 -11.79
C SER A 8 -7.37 -0.86 -12.42
N GLU A 9 -8.63 -0.65 -12.77
CA GLU A 9 -9.00 0.67 -13.32
C GLU A 9 -8.93 1.77 -12.26
N PHE A 10 -8.89 1.41 -10.98
CA PHE A 10 -8.90 2.39 -9.90
C PHE A 10 -7.54 2.57 -9.23
N ALA A 11 -6.63 1.64 -9.42
CA ALA A 11 -5.34 1.70 -8.73
C ALA A 11 -4.30 0.91 -9.48
N ALA A 12 -3.05 1.31 -9.31
CA ALA A 12 -1.93 0.60 -9.92
C ALA A 12 -0.74 0.68 -8.97
N VAL A 13 -0.22 -0.47 -8.57
CA VAL A 13 0.92 -0.52 -7.67
C VAL A 13 1.97 -1.49 -8.19
N SER A 14 3.21 -1.19 -7.90
CA SER A 14 4.34 -2.08 -8.16
C SER A 14 4.85 -2.60 -6.82
N LEU A 15 5.14 -3.89 -6.77
CA LEU A 15 5.56 -4.56 -5.54
C LEU A 15 6.98 -5.09 -5.71
N SER A 16 7.78 -4.90 -4.67
CA SER A 16 9.14 -5.44 -4.63
C SER A 16 9.52 -5.76 -3.19
N ILE A 17 10.54 -6.58 -3.03
CA ILE A 17 11.10 -6.86 -1.71
C ILE A 17 12.29 -5.95 -1.51
N ASP A 18 12.27 -5.20 -0.42
CA ASP A 18 13.35 -4.30 -0.03
C ASP A 18 14.06 -4.89 1.19
N GLU A 19 15.37 -5.03 1.10
CA GLU A 19 16.16 -5.61 2.17
C GLU A 19 17.13 -4.62 2.79
N GLU A 20 16.97 -3.34 2.52
CA GLU A 20 17.89 -2.32 3.03
C GLU A 20 17.63 -1.93 4.48
N GLY A 21 16.50 -2.32 5.02
CA GLY A 21 16.18 -2.02 6.42
C GLY A 21 16.69 -3.08 7.37
N ASN A 22 16.09 -3.14 8.55
CA ASN A 22 16.46 -4.11 9.58
C ASN A 22 15.94 -5.52 9.30
N GLY A 23 15.37 -5.72 8.15
CA GLY A 23 14.85 -6.99 7.70
C GLY A 23 14.11 -6.80 6.42
N PRO A 24 13.73 -7.90 5.75
CA PRO A 24 12.98 -7.76 4.50
C PRO A 24 11.62 -7.14 4.74
N ARG A 25 11.21 -6.30 3.82
CA ARG A 25 9.90 -5.65 3.87
C ARG A 25 9.37 -5.50 2.46
N LEU A 26 8.06 -5.37 2.35
CA LEU A 26 7.43 -5.15 1.07
C LEU A 26 7.46 -3.67 0.74
N ARG A 27 7.99 -3.35 -0.43
CA ARG A 27 7.96 -1.99 -0.96
C ARG A 27 6.80 -1.91 -1.94
N ILE A 28 5.94 -0.95 -1.73
CA ILE A 28 4.77 -0.73 -2.58
C ILE A 28 4.87 0.65 -3.18
N GLU A 29 4.88 0.74 -4.49
CA GLU A 29 4.92 2.01 -5.18
C GLU A 29 3.60 2.25 -5.89
N ASP A 30 2.99 3.40 -5.58
CA ASP A 30 1.81 3.86 -6.31
C ASP A 30 2.27 4.39 -7.66
N LEU A 31 1.90 3.69 -8.73
CA LEU A 31 2.37 4.04 -10.06
C LEU A 31 1.77 5.33 -10.60
N ARG A 32 0.70 5.81 -9.99
CA ARG A 32 0.06 7.05 -10.42
C ARG A 32 0.73 8.28 -9.85
N THR A 33 1.23 8.18 -8.63
CA THR A 33 1.78 9.34 -7.93
C THR A 33 3.27 9.21 -7.64
N GLY A 34 3.81 7.99 -7.71
CA GLY A 34 5.19 7.73 -7.32
C GLY A 34 5.38 7.58 -5.83
N HIS A 35 4.31 7.67 -5.05
CA HIS A 35 4.40 7.49 -3.60
C HIS A 35 4.82 6.07 -3.26
N VAL A 36 5.73 5.94 -2.30
CA VAL A 36 6.25 4.63 -1.89
C VAL A 36 5.95 4.40 -0.43
N GLY A 37 5.43 3.22 -0.13
CA GLY A 37 5.22 2.78 1.24
C GLY A 37 5.91 1.45 1.47
N PHE A 38 6.05 1.10 2.74
CA PHE A 38 6.70 -0.16 3.14
C PHE A 38 5.87 -0.86 4.18
N LEU A 39 5.83 -2.19 4.11
CA LEU A 39 5.17 -3.02 5.11
C LEU A 39 6.16 -4.12 5.52
N ASP A 40 6.35 -4.27 6.83
CA ASP A 40 7.17 -5.35 7.32
C ASP A 40 6.36 -6.65 7.43
N ALA A 41 7.02 -7.72 7.88
CA ALA A 41 6.37 -9.02 7.95
C ALA A 41 5.17 -9.03 8.89
N LEU A 42 5.28 -8.33 10.01
CA LEU A 42 4.17 -8.29 10.96
C LEU A 42 2.98 -7.54 10.40
N GLU A 43 3.23 -6.42 9.73
CA GLU A 43 2.17 -5.65 9.10
C GLU A 43 1.48 -6.45 8.01
N LEU A 44 2.27 -7.17 7.21
CA LEU A 44 1.71 -8.01 6.15
C LEU A 44 0.88 -9.16 6.73
N GLU A 45 1.36 -9.78 7.78
CA GLU A 45 0.60 -10.84 8.44
C GLU A 45 -0.74 -10.30 8.95
N THR A 46 -0.71 -9.11 9.52
CA THR A 46 -1.93 -8.48 10.00
C THR A 46 -2.94 -8.27 8.88
N LEU A 47 -2.47 -7.81 7.73
CA LEU A 47 -3.35 -7.64 6.58
C LEU A 47 -3.93 -8.98 6.10
N CYS A 48 -3.14 -10.03 6.18
CA CYS A 48 -3.59 -11.37 5.77
C CYS A 48 -4.78 -11.84 6.59
N TRP A 49 -4.86 -11.42 7.84
CA TRP A 49 -5.91 -11.86 8.75
C TRP A 49 -7.05 -10.85 8.90
N LEU A 50 -7.10 -9.82 8.06
CA LEU A 50 -8.22 -8.89 8.11
C LEU A 50 -9.53 -9.62 7.84
N PRO A 51 -10.56 -9.37 8.64
CA PRO A 51 -11.87 -9.94 8.34
C PRO A 51 -12.48 -9.29 7.11
N ASP A 52 -13.50 -9.91 6.56
CA ASP A 52 -14.24 -9.34 5.45
C ASP A 52 -14.73 -7.93 5.83
N GLY A 53 -14.51 -7.00 4.93
CA GLY A 53 -14.90 -5.61 5.19
C GLY A 53 -13.94 -4.83 6.04
N GLY A 54 -12.91 -5.48 6.61
CA GLY A 54 -11.93 -4.78 7.44
C GLY A 54 -11.13 -3.75 6.66
N MET A 55 -11.00 -3.93 5.36
CA MET A 55 -10.29 -3.00 4.51
C MET A 55 -11.07 -1.71 4.26
N ASP A 56 -12.37 -1.72 4.49
CA ASP A 56 -13.21 -0.56 4.22
C ASP A 56 -12.74 0.68 4.97
N THR A 57 -12.30 0.51 6.21
CA THR A 57 -11.78 1.62 7.00
C THR A 57 -10.54 2.22 6.33
N LEU A 58 -9.67 1.37 5.80
CA LEU A 58 -8.46 1.83 5.14
C LEU A 58 -8.75 2.50 3.80
N LEU A 59 -9.87 2.18 3.19
CA LEU A 59 -10.28 2.78 1.93
C LEU A 59 -11.04 4.08 2.11
N ASP A 60 -11.36 4.45 3.34
CA ASP A 60 -12.09 5.68 3.62
C ASP A 60 -11.23 6.88 3.19
N PRO A 61 -11.71 7.70 2.26
CA PRO A 61 -10.92 8.82 1.75
C PRO A 61 -10.57 9.85 2.81
N SER A 62 -11.32 9.91 3.90
CA SER A 62 -11.08 10.90 4.94
C SER A 62 -9.90 10.54 5.82
N LEU A 63 -9.36 9.32 5.72
CA LEU A 63 -8.37 8.83 6.66
C LEU A 63 -6.96 8.73 6.10
N HIS A 64 -6.78 8.77 4.77
CA HIS A 64 -5.44 8.56 4.22
C HIS A 64 -5.24 9.32 2.92
N ARG A 65 -4.49 8.75 1.97
CA ARG A 65 -4.00 9.44 0.79
C ARG A 65 -5.06 10.18 -0.04
N TRP A 66 -6.28 9.72 -0.05
CA TRP A 66 -7.35 10.39 -0.78
C TRP A 66 -7.51 11.82 -0.29
N ARG A 67 -7.44 11.97 1.02
CA ARG A 67 -7.58 13.26 1.66
C ARG A 67 -6.38 14.14 1.37
N SER A 68 -5.19 13.55 1.41
CA SER A 68 -3.98 14.33 1.17
C SER A 68 -3.80 14.68 -0.29
N GLU A 69 -4.35 13.89 -1.20
CA GLU A 69 -4.27 14.15 -2.63
C GLU A 69 -5.37 15.10 -3.10
N ALA A 70 -6.49 15.13 -2.40
CA ALA A 70 -7.57 16.01 -2.78
C ALA A 70 -7.13 17.46 -2.59
N PRO A 71 -7.49 18.34 -3.52
CA PRO A 71 -7.24 19.75 -3.31
C PRO A 71 -7.91 20.15 -2.01
N GLN A 72 -7.15 20.69 -1.12
CA GLN A 72 -7.70 21.16 0.13
C GLN A 72 -8.33 22.50 -0.14
N ALA A 73 -9.53 22.42 -0.61
CA ALA A 73 -10.26 23.63 -0.95
C ALA A 73 -10.40 24.50 0.27
#